data_9099265363829d5cb66f31f28ab5cdac
#
_entry.id   9099265363829d5cb66f31f28ab5cdac
#
_cell.length_a   1.000
_cell.length_b   1.000
_cell.length_c   1.000
_cell.angle_alpha   90.00
_cell.angle_beta   90.00
_cell.angle_gamma   90.00
#
_symmetry.space_group_name_H-M   'P 1'
#
loop_
_entity.id
_entity.type
_entity.pdbx_description
1 polymer ?
#
loop_
_entity_poly.entity_id
_entity_poly.type
_entity_poly.pdbx_seq_one_letter_code
_entity_poly.pdbx_strand_id
1 'polypeptide(L)'
;MTRLTLHTAPPPNLDPRVSARQLYWQGWRIIDIARHLNIKPTVVYSWKNRDNWDGGSPMQRVAASAETRLHLLINKPSKSDADYKEIKNLYALTGGQARKSAEVERADFGNAMPDVSDGLPAQEPTRRNKTRGTKKAEPNFFSDEQITRATQIFHDQLFDYQRFWLGLDARFRNLLKSRQIGATFFFAREALIKALTSGNNQIFLSASRAQAFQFKQYIVDLAEAVGVELKGDAIRLQNAATLYFLGTNSRTAQGRHGDLYVDEYFWIPDFKELTRLAKPMAAQKQYRITYFSTPSSTSHPAYSFWNGQQFNEGRPKSEHISLDISHAALSGGRLCEDGQFRHIVTLDDAERGGCNLFDRKQLLLENSPAEFRQLFMCEFVEAGDTVFKFDDLQKCAVDSWEEWEDFYKPTAARPVGNLPVWIGYDPADAGDAAALVVVLPPRFFGDKFRIIDRHMLHGNDFQAQADFIRKTFERYNVEKIVIDKTGLGAAVFQLVQGFFPTVIGVVYSLPEKYLMVNKMHALMRAGRVEWELSHKDITAAFMSIRTVATAGGKNVTYASGRTAELSHADTAWAALQVFYQEPLDGKLSGRGSVDIY
;
A
#
# COMPACT_ATOMS: atom_id res chain seq x y z
N MET A 1 39.64 -14.69 -21.20
CA MET A 1 39.38 -14.31 -19.79
C MET A 1 40.37 -13.24 -19.38
N THR A 2 39.96 -12.00 -19.52
CA THR A 2 40.81 -10.81 -19.31
C THR A 2 40.87 -10.52 -17.82
N ARG A 3 42.08 -10.56 -17.25
CA ARG A 3 42.34 -10.18 -15.87
C ARG A 3 42.08 -8.69 -15.69
N LEU A 4 41.03 -8.32 -14.93
CA LEU A 4 40.88 -7.00 -14.36
C LEU A 4 41.90 -6.84 -13.22
N THR A 5 43.00 -6.17 -13.47
CA THR A 5 43.96 -5.70 -12.46
C THR A 5 43.40 -4.42 -11.84
N LEU A 6 42.65 -4.53 -10.75
CA LEU A 6 42.37 -3.43 -9.85
C LEU A 6 43.46 -3.36 -8.78
N HIS A 7 44.49 -2.57 -9.03
CA HIS A 7 45.49 -2.20 -8.03
C HIS A 7 45.01 -0.99 -7.24
N THR A 8 44.47 -1.21 -6.05
CA THR A 8 44.57 -0.26 -4.93
C THR A 8 44.81 -1.04 -3.68
N ALA A 9 46.08 -1.09 -3.26
CA ALA A 9 46.44 -1.62 -1.96
C ALA A 9 45.77 -0.79 -0.85
N PRO A 10 45.21 -1.41 0.19
CA PRO A 10 44.70 -0.67 1.36
C PRO A 10 45.83 0.10 2.03
N PRO A 11 45.56 1.26 2.62
CA PRO A 11 46.57 2.04 3.32
C PRO A 11 47.12 1.28 4.52
N PRO A 12 48.38 1.52 4.90
CA PRO A 12 49.12 0.71 5.87
C PRO A 12 48.63 0.74 7.32
N ASN A 13 47.54 1.47 7.62
CA ASN A 13 47.03 1.65 9.00
C ASN A 13 45.58 1.24 9.23
N LEU A 14 44.96 0.47 8.32
CA LEU A 14 43.63 -0.09 8.57
C LEU A 14 43.75 -1.47 9.27
N ASP A 15 42.82 -1.72 10.23
CA ASP A 15 42.67 -3.04 10.84
C ASP A 15 42.60 -4.12 9.74
N PRO A 16 43.46 -5.13 9.75
CA PRO A 16 43.48 -6.19 8.75
C PRO A 16 42.15 -6.90 8.56
N ARG A 17 41.28 -6.92 9.58
CA ARG A 17 39.95 -7.51 9.53
C ARG A 17 38.98 -6.67 8.69
N VAL A 18 39.05 -5.35 8.80
CA VAL A 18 38.26 -4.42 7.98
C VAL A 18 38.72 -4.50 6.52
N SER A 19 40.02 -4.50 6.28
CA SER A 19 40.61 -4.64 4.94
C SER A 19 40.21 -5.97 4.29
N ALA A 20 40.23 -7.08 5.02
CA ALA A 20 39.81 -8.39 4.53
C ALA A 20 38.35 -8.42 4.14
N ARG A 21 37.45 -7.82 4.93
CA ARG A 21 36.02 -7.72 4.64
C ARG A 21 35.76 -6.92 3.37
N GLN A 22 36.46 -5.83 3.16
CA GLN A 22 36.31 -5.00 1.95
C GLN A 22 36.76 -5.72 0.68
N LEU A 23 37.95 -6.38 0.74
CA LEU A 23 38.42 -7.17 -0.39
C LEU A 23 37.46 -8.31 -0.71
N TYR A 24 36.85 -8.92 0.30
CA TYR A 24 35.80 -9.92 0.10
C TYR A 24 34.58 -9.37 -0.62
N TRP A 25 34.09 -8.21 -0.20
CA TRP A 25 32.95 -7.55 -0.86
C TRP A 25 33.27 -7.01 -2.27
N GLN A 26 34.54 -6.83 -2.60
CA GLN A 26 35.04 -6.55 -3.95
C GLN A 26 35.17 -7.82 -4.83
N GLY A 27 34.84 -8.99 -4.27
CA GLY A 27 34.85 -10.27 -5.01
C GLY A 27 36.15 -11.05 -4.95
N TRP A 28 37.07 -10.68 -4.03
CA TRP A 28 38.30 -11.44 -3.85
C TRP A 28 38.03 -12.77 -3.13
N ARG A 29 38.76 -13.84 -3.53
CA ARG A 29 38.66 -15.12 -2.84
C ARG A 29 39.44 -15.06 -1.52
N ILE A 30 38.96 -15.75 -0.48
CA ILE A 30 39.55 -15.73 0.87
C ILE A 30 41.03 -16.09 0.85
N ILE A 31 41.44 -17.03 0.00
CA ILE A 31 42.85 -17.44 -0.14
C ILE A 31 43.72 -16.29 -0.67
N ASP A 32 43.21 -15.51 -1.62
CA ASP A 32 43.92 -14.38 -2.21
C ASP A 32 44.00 -13.21 -1.22
N ILE A 33 42.91 -12.97 -0.46
CA ILE A 33 42.89 -12.00 0.65
C ILE A 33 43.91 -12.35 1.72
N ALA A 34 43.94 -13.62 2.14
CA ALA A 34 44.84 -14.11 3.15
C ALA A 34 46.33 -13.95 2.73
N ARG A 35 46.61 -14.22 1.45
CA ARG A 35 47.96 -14.03 0.88
C ARG A 35 48.32 -12.55 0.81
N HIS A 36 47.37 -11.71 0.38
CA HIS A 36 47.59 -10.27 0.24
C HIS A 36 47.87 -9.57 1.57
N LEU A 37 47.12 -9.94 2.61
CA LEU A 37 47.26 -9.39 3.96
C LEU A 37 48.30 -10.11 4.84
N ASN A 38 48.94 -11.12 4.31
CA ASN A 38 49.90 -11.99 5.03
C ASN A 38 49.32 -12.62 6.32
N ILE A 39 48.08 -13.13 6.20
CA ILE A 39 47.30 -13.72 7.29
C ILE A 39 46.93 -15.16 6.91
N LYS A 40 46.79 -16.05 7.91
CA LYS A 40 46.35 -17.42 7.66
C LYS A 40 44.92 -17.45 7.11
N PRO A 41 44.61 -18.23 6.04
CA PRO A 41 43.26 -18.33 5.49
C PRO A 41 42.18 -18.68 6.51
N THR A 42 42.51 -19.52 7.48
CA THR A 42 41.62 -19.93 8.58
C THR A 42 41.16 -18.76 9.45
N VAL A 43 41.99 -17.73 9.61
CA VAL A 43 41.66 -16.52 10.37
C VAL A 43 40.66 -15.67 9.57
N VAL A 44 40.88 -15.53 8.27
CA VAL A 44 39.97 -14.79 7.39
C VAL A 44 38.60 -15.49 7.30
N TYR A 45 38.56 -16.82 7.21
CA TYR A 45 37.33 -17.61 7.31
C TYR A 45 36.61 -17.41 8.65
N SER A 46 37.33 -17.40 9.77
CA SER A 46 36.76 -17.13 11.09
C SER A 46 36.13 -15.75 11.18
N TRP A 47 36.78 -14.72 10.63
CA TRP A 47 36.23 -13.36 10.57
C TRP A 47 34.99 -13.29 9.69
N LYS A 48 35.04 -13.92 8.51
CA LYS A 48 33.89 -13.98 7.59
C LYS A 48 32.63 -14.55 8.27
N ASN A 49 32.80 -15.69 8.97
CA ASN A 49 31.66 -16.36 9.60
C ASN A 49 31.16 -15.61 10.84
N ARG A 50 32.06 -15.09 11.67
CA ARG A 50 31.71 -14.37 12.90
C ARG A 50 30.99 -13.04 12.61
N ASP A 51 31.40 -12.34 11.56
CA ASP A 51 30.85 -11.04 11.18
C ASP A 51 29.80 -11.14 10.07
N ASN A 52 29.41 -12.35 9.71
CA ASN A 52 28.39 -12.64 8.69
C ASN A 52 28.55 -11.81 7.39
N TRP A 53 29.75 -11.87 6.77
CA TRP A 53 30.05 -11.05 5.59
C TRP A 53 29.13 -11.34 4.40
N ASP A 54 28.55 -12.54 4.31
CA ASP A 54 27.60 -12.92 3.26
C ASP A 54 26.23 -12.26 3.47
N GLY A 55 25.83 -12.00 4.72
CA GLY A 55 24.55 -11.38 5.07
C GLY A 55 24.56 -9.85 4.98
N GLY A 56 25.69 -9.21 4.66
CA GLY A 56 25.79 -7.77 4.53
C GLY A 56 24.91 -7.21 3.40
N SER A 57 23.95 -6.32 3.74
CA SER A 57 23.11 -5.66 2.76
C SER A 57 23.92 -4.78 1.80
N PRO A 58 23.42 -4.48 0.58
CA PRO A 58 24.08 -3.55 -0.34
C PRO A 58 24.38 -2.19 0.30
N MET A 59 23.51 -1.69 1.16
CA MET A 59 23.70 -0.42 1.90
C MET A 59 24.83 -0.50 2.91
N GLN A 60 25.00 -1.62 3.61
CA GLN A 60 26.12 -1.83 4.53
C GLN A 60 27.45 -1.89 3.78
N ARG A 61 27.47 -2.45 2.58
CA ARG A 61 28.69 -2.49 1.73
C ARG A 61 29.07 -1.09 1.23
N VAL A 62 28.07 -0.30 0.82
CA VAL A 62 28.27 1.11 0.41
C VAL A 62 28.74 1.96 1.59
N ALA A 63 28.11 1.81 2.76
CA ALA A 63 28.51 2.53 3.98
C ALA A 63 29.95 2.22 4.40
N ALA A 64 30.35 0.94 4.41
CA ALA A 64 31.73 0.55 4.73
C ALA A 64 32.75 1.05 3.67
N SER A 65 32.36 1.13 2.40
CA SER A 65 33.21 1.70 1.35
C SER A 65 33.36 3.22 1.51
N ALA A 66 32.27 3.92 1.86
CA ALA A 66 32.28 5.35 2.13
C ALA A 66 33.11 5.69 3.38
N GLU A 67 32.98 4.92 4.45
CA GLU A 67 33.78 5.03 5.67
C GLU A 67 35.29 4.88 5.40
N THR A 68 35.65 3.87 4.65
CA THR A 68 37.06 3.66 4.27
C THR A 68 37.59 4.79 3.41
N ARG A 69 36.82 5.25 2.43
CA ARG A 69 37.22 6.38 1.59
C ARG A 69 37.38 7.66 2.42
N LEU A 70 36.50 7.88 3.40
CA LEU A 70 36.56 8.97 4.34
C LEU A 70 37.86 8.92 5.18
N HIS A 71 38.20 7.76 5.75
CA HIS A 71 39.47 7.55 6.49
C HIS A 71 40.70 7.82 5.63
N LEU A 72 40.69 7.39 4.37
CA LEU A 72 41.78 7.66 3.43
C LEU A 72 41.96 9.15 3.17
N LEU A 73 40.88 9.89 2.97
CA LEU A 73 40.93 11.32 2.71
C LEU A 73 41.32 12.11 3.95
N ILE A 74 40.83 11.72 5.16
CA ILE A 74 41.18 12.36 6.42
C ILE A 74 42.69 12.22 6.71
N ASN A 75 43.29 11.06 6.41
CA ASN A 75 44.70 10.80 6.67
C ASN A 75 45.64 11.20 5.52
N LYS A 76 45.14 11.80 4.44
CA LYS A 76 45.95 12.28 3.32
C LYS A 76 46.83 13.45 3.78
N PRO A 77 48.17 13.42 3.61
CA PRO A 77 49.07 14.45 4.13
C PRO A 77 48.82 15.86 3.58
N SER A 78 48.41 15.97 2.30
CA SER A 78 48.03 17.24 1.67
C SER A 78 46.69 17.05 0.98
N LYS A 79 45.70 17.91 1.29
CA LYS A 79 44.34 17.83 0.79
C LYS A 79 44.04 18.97 -0.16
N SER A 80 43.43 18.67 -1.30
CA SER A 80 42.91 19.65 -2.25
C SER A 80 41.48 20.08 -1.86
N ASP A 81 40.97 21.18 -2.43
CA ASP A 81 39.57 21.61 -2.25
C ASP A 81 38.56 20.55 -2.68
N ALA A 82 38.92 19.72 -3.65
CA ALA A 82 38.12 18.58 -4.07
C ALA A 82 38.05 17.50 -2.97
N ASP A 83 39.17 17.22 -2.29
CA ASP A 83 39.22 16.27 -1.17
C ASP A 83 38.33 16.76 -0.01
N TYR A 84 38.36 18.06 0.32
CA TYR A 84 37.50 18.62 1.37
C TYR A 84 36.00 18.53 1.02
N LYS A 85 35.63 18.75 -0.24
CA LYS A 85 34.25 18.56 -0.69
C LYS A 85 33.81 17.08 -0.60
N GLU A 86 34.69 16.16 -0.99
CA GLU A 86 34.43 14.72 -0.92
C GLU A 86 34.30 14.26 0.54
N ILE A 87 35.19 14.70 1.44
CA ILE A 87 35.09 14.47 2.90
C ILE A 87 33.73 14.89 3.43
N LYS A 88 33.27 16.11 3.10
CA LYS A 88 31.98 16.62 3.56
C LYS A 88 30.81 15.76 3.08
N ASN A 89 30.85 15.31 1.84
CA ASN A 89 29.79 14.46 1.27
C ASN A 89 29.79 13.06 1.89
N LEU A 90 30.96 12.44 2.06
CA LEU A 90 31.10 11.13 2.67
C LEU A 90 30.71 11.16 4.16
N TYR A 91 31.07 12.21 4.89
CA TYR A 91 30.67 12.40 6.29
C TYR A 91 29.15 12.54 6.43
N ALA A 92 28.47 13.24 5.51
CA ALA A 92 27.03 13.33 5.48
C ALA A 92 26.36 11.97 5.20
N LEU A 93 26.96 11.14 4.35
CA LEU A 93 26.46 9.78 4.03
C LEU A 93 26.65 8.81 5.21
N THR A 94 27.75 8.90 5.95
CA THR A 94 28.05 8.03 7.10
C THR A 94 27.35 8.50 8.39
N GLY A 95 27.23 9.80 8.61
CA GLY A 95 26.60 10.40 9.79
C GLY A 95 25.07 10.23 9.87
N GLY A 96 24.40 10.01 8.73
CA GLY A 96 22.96 9.71 8.69
C GLY A 96 22.60 8.33 9.25
N GLN A 97 23.55 7.39 9.33
CA GLN A 97 23.36 6.05 9.93
C GLN A 97 23.70 6.02 11.42
N ALA A 98 24.63 6.84 11.90
CA ALA A 98 24.99 6.89 13.31
C ALA A 98 23.84 7.40 14.22
N ARG A 99 22.88 8.16 13.69
CA ARG A 99 21.67 8.58 14.42
C ARG A 99 20.64 7.48 14.63
N LYS A 100 20.61 6.46 13.79
CA LYS A 100 19.70 5.29 13.94
C LYS A 100 20.28 4.19 14.84
N SER A 101 21.62 4.10 14.96
CA SER A 101 22.29 3.15 15.86
C SER A 101 22.46 3.68 17.29
N ALA A 102 22.45 5.01 17.48
CA ALA A 102 22.68 5.64 18.79
C ALA A 102 21.43 5.69 19.69
N GLU A 103 20.28 5.24 19.22
CA GLU A 103 19.10 5.03 20.09
C GLU A 103 19.12 3.66 20.80
N VAL A 104 20.00 2.76 20.42
CA VAL A 104 20.12 1.40 21.00
C VAL A 104 21.28 1.28 21.99
N GLU A 105 22.27 2.18 21.97
CA GLU A 105 23.42 2.15 22.87
C GLU A 105 23.63 3.50 23.59
N ARG A 106 22.69 3.88 24.46
CA ARG A 106 22.93 4.84 25.51
C ARG A 106 23.10 4.13 26.84
N ALA A 107 24.23 3.45 26.99
CA ALA A 107 24.84 3.18 28.29
C ALA A 107 26.36 3.15 28.12
N ASP A 108 27.03 4.06 28.82
CA ASP A 108 28.46 4.19 29.01
C ASP A 108 29.36 4.52 27.79
N PHE A 109 29.71 5.79 27.68
CA PHE A 109 31.11 6.24 27.70
C PHE A 109 31.12 7.78 27.63
N GLY A 110 31.51 8.41 28.69
CA GLY A 110 31.72 9.84 28.76
C GLY A 110 33.05 10.26 28.09
N ASN A 111 32.99 11.45 27.57
CA ASN A 111 34.07 12.41 27.30
C ASN A 111 35.13 12.14 26.22
N ALA A 112 35.19 13.18 25.40
CA ALA A 112 36.31 13.67 24.61
C ALA A 112 36.23 13.42 23.10
N MET A 113 35.49 14.31 22.41
CA MET A 113 35.90 14.68 21.05
C MET A 113 36.87 15.87 21.17
N PRO A 114 38.05 15.87 20.53
CA PRO A 114 38.87 17.07 20.43
C PRO A 114 38.21 18.11 19.53
N ASP A 115 38.16 19.31 20.03
CA ASP A 115 37.75 20.52 19.31
C ASP A 115 38.74 20.77 18.16
N VAL A 116 38.27 20.67 16.91
CA VAL A 116 39.09 20.87 15.69
C VAL A 116 39.08 22.34 15.24
N SER A 117 38.77 23.28 16.14
CA SER A 117 38.70 24.72 15.82
C SER A 117 40.03 25.47 15.97
N ASP A 118 41.05 24.88 16.58
CA ASP A 118 42.37 25.52 16.74
C ASP A 118 43.35 25.09 15.64
N GLY A 119 43.53 25.97 14.64
CA GLY A 119 44.61 25.77 13.68
C GLY A 119 44.48 26.41 12.29
N LEU A 120 43.49 27.27 12.04
CA LEU A 120 43.44 28.03 10.80
C LEU A 120 43.83 29.49 11.03
N PRO A 121 44.79 30.06 10.25
CA PRO A 121 45.14 31.46 10.36
C PRO A 121 43.96 32.36 9.97
N ALA A 122 43.67 33.31 10.81
CA ALA A 122 42.63 34.33 10.59
C ALA A 122 42.88 35.12 9.31
N GLN A 123 42.04 34.95 8.30
CA GLN A 123 41.94 35.89 7.19
C GLN A 123 40.95 36.99 7.54
N GLU A 124 41.39 38.23 7.44
CA GLU A 124 40.56 39.41 7.67
C GLU A 124 39.30 39.42 6.79
N PRO A 125 38.15 39.84 7.31
CA PRO A 125 36.90 39.80 6.56
C PRO A 125 36.82 40.95 5.56
N THR A 126 37.00 40.66 4.27
CA THR A 126 36.52 41.54 3.21
C THR A 126 34.99 41.64 3.31
N ARG A 127 34.49 42.85 3.59
CA ARG A 127 33.08 43.21 3.59
C ARG A 127 32.45 42.85 2.23
N ARG A 128 31.91 41.64 2.08
CA ARG A 128 30.94 41.31 1.04
C ARG A 128 29.55 41.64 1.56
N ASN A 129 28.83 42.47 0.84
CA ASN A 129 27.41 42.75 1.04
C ASN A 129 26.65 41.44 1.21
N LYS A 130 26.09 41.21 2.41
CA LYS A 130 25.10 40.18 2.66
C LYS A 130 23.84 40.53 1.86
N THR A 131 23.68 39.98 0.67
CA THR A 131 22.35 39.77 0.11
C THR A 131 21.58 39.00 1.18
N ARG A 132 20.47 39.57 1.65
CA ARG A 132 19.51 38.91 2.55
C ARG A 132 19.16 37.58 1.96
N GLY A 133 19.71 36.49 2.49
CA GLY A 133 19.24 35.16 2.21
C GLY A 133 17.78 35.10 2.61
N THR A 134 16.91 34.77 1.70
CA THR A 134 15.51 34.42 1.96
C THR A 134 15.50 33.41 3.11
N LYS A 135 14.88 33.79 4.26
CA LYS A 135 14.65 32.85 5.37
C LYS A 135 14.02 31.59 4.78
N LYS A 136 14.65 30.45 5.00
CA LYS A 136 14.07 29.17 4.63
C LYS A 136 12.68 29.08 5.27
N ALA A 137 11.65 28.89 4.48
CA ALA A 137 10.27 28.79 4.99
C ALA A 137 10.22 27.71 6.10
N GLU A 138 9.58 28.05 7.20
CA GLU A 138 9.42 27.13 8.33
C GLU A 138 8.41 26.03 7.91
N PRO A 139 8.73 24.75 8.06
CA PRO A 139 7.80 23.70 7.65
C PRO A 139 6.51 23.73 8.49
N ASN A 140 5.39 23.32 7.91
CA ASN A 140 4.04 23.29 8.52
C ASN A 140 3.50 24.70 8.92
N PHE A 141 4.06 25.77 8.39
CA PHE A 141 3.64 27.13 8.63
C PHE A 141 2.96 27.74 7.41
N PHE A 142 1.75 28.28 7.58
CA PHE A 142 0.99 28.98 6.57
C PHE A 142 0.81 30.45 6.98
N SER A 143 1.14 31.37 6.10
CA SER A 143 0.72 32.78 6.27
C SER A 143 -0.78 32.91 5.95
N ASP A 144 -1.39 34.01 6.41
CA ASP A 144 -2.80 34.31 6.12
C ASP A 144 -3.09 34.41 4.62
N GLU A 145 -2.13 34.90 3.83
CA GLU A 145 -2.19 34.95 2.38
C GLU A 145 -2.19 33.55 1.77
N GLN A 146 -1.35 32.64 2.30
CA GLN A 146 -1.28 31.25 1.85
C GLN A 146 -2.55 30.48 2.21
N ILE A 147 -3.14 30.72 3.40
CA ILE A 147 -4.42 30.16 3.82
C ILE A 147 -5.53 30.61 2.87
N THR A 148 -5.59 31.94 2.58
CA THR A 148 -6.57 32.49 1.66
C THR A 148 -6.44 31.88 0.26
N ARG A 149 -5.22 31.78 -0.25
CA ARG A 149 -4.94 31.20 -1.56
C ARG A 149 -5.27 29.71 -1.61
N ALA A 150 -4.92 28.93 -0.58
CA ALA A 150 -5.26 27.51 -0.48
C ALA A 150 -6.78 27.30 -0.48
N THR A 151 -7.51 28.15 0.26
CA THR A 151 -8.99 28.15 0.29
C THR A 151 -9.56 28.44 -1.09
N GLN A 152 -9.03 29.44 -1.80
CA GLN A 152 -9.49 29.77 -3.16
C GLN A 152 -9.23 28.61 -4.13
N ILE A 153 -8.01 28.03 -4.15
CA ILE A 153 -7.69 26.86 -4.99
C ILE A 153 -8.63 25.70 -4.70
N PHE A 154 -8.95 25.46 -3.42
CA PHE A 154 -9.88 24.42 -3.04
C PHE A 154 -11.29 24.67 -3.58
N HIS A 155 -11.82 25.91 -3.41
CA HIS A 155 -13.17 26.26 -3.84
C HIS A 155 -13.34 26.23 -5.37
N ASP A 156 -12.31 26.64 -6.11
CA ASP A 156 -12.34 26.69 -7.58
C ASP A 156 -12.42 25.30 -8.23
N GLN A 157 -11.98 24.26 -7.51
CA GLN A 157 -11.94 22.88 -8.00
C GLN A 157 -13.18 22.04 -7.63
N LEU A 158 -14.18 22.63 -6.95
CA LEU A 158 -15.32 21.87 -6.44
C LEU A 158 -16.41 21.66 -7.49
N PHE A 159 -16.92 20.45 -7.56
CA PHE A 159 -18.17 20.10 -8.21
C PHE A 159 -19.37 20.54 -7.36
N ASP A 160 -20.59 20.59 -7.94
CA ASP A 160 -21.76 21.11 -7.22
C ASP A 160 -22.13 20.32 -5.98
N TYR A 161 -22.05 18.99 -6.01
CA TYR A 161 -22.29 18.14 -4.83
C TYR A 161 -21.21 18.36 -3.74
N GLN A 162 -19.97 18.71 -4.12
CA GLN A 162 -18.92 19.05 -3.15
C GLN A 162 -19.15 20.45 -2.56
N ARG A 163 -19.60 21.42 -3.35
CA ARG A 163 -20.04 22.74 -2.83
C ARG A 163 -21.20 22.59 -1.85
N PHE A 164 -22.14 21.68 -2.16
CA PHE A 164 -23.22 21.34 -1.23
C PHE A 164 -22.67 20.78 0.09
N TRP A 165 -21.72 19.84 0.04
CA TRP A 165 -21.08 19.32 1.27
C TRP A 165 -20.31 20.37 2.04
N LEU A 166 -19.65 21.32 1.37
CA LEU A 166 -18.93 22.42 2.00
C LEU A 166 -19.86 23.34 2.79
N GLY A 167 -21.02 23.67 2.22
CA GLY A 167 -22.05 24.52 2.84
C GLY A 167 -22.87 23.84 3.94
N LEU A 168 -22.66 22.54 4.17
CA LEU A 168 -23.48 21.76 5.08
C LEU A 168 -23.07 21.95 6.54
N ASP A 169 -23.96 22.50 7.36
CA ASP A 169 -23.77 22.65 8.81
C ASP A 169 -24.40 21.48 9.59
N ALA A 170 -23.96 20.26 9.31
CA ALA A 170 -24.35 19.08 10.05
C ALA A 170 -23.16 18.52 10.82
N ARG A 171 -23.35 18.31 12.12
CA ARG A 171 -22.31 17.74 12.97
C ARG A 171 -22.00 16.29 12.63
N PHE A 172 -23.02 15.51 12.27
CA PHE A 172 -22.90 14.11 11.91
C PHE A 172 -23.31 13.92 10.44
N ARG A 173 -22.33 13.64 9.58
CA ARG A 173 -22.53 13.40 8.14
C ARG A 173 -22.29 11.92 7.83
N ASN A 174 -23.20 11.29 7.09
CA ASN A 174 -23.11 9.91 6.67
C ASN A 174 -23.44 9.82 5.16
N LEU A 175 -22.42 9.62 4.34
CA LEU A 175 -22.51 9.77 2.90
C LEU A 175 -22.27 8.43 2.20
N LEU A 176 -23.19 8.04 1.35
CA LEU A 176 -23.04 6.94 0.42
C LEU A 176 -22.70 7.53 -0.95
N LYS A 177 -21.59 7.12 -1.52
CA LYS A 177 -21.04 7.81 -2.67
C LYS A 177 -20.60 6.84 -3.76
N SER A 178 -20.69 7.27 -5.01
CA SER A 178 -20.06 6.62 -6.15
C SER A 178 -18.55 6.53 -5.98
N ARG A 179 -17.95 5.54 -6.60
CA ARG A 179 -16.50 5.36 -6.65
C ARG A 179 -15.85 6.54 -7.38
N GLN A 180 -14.68 6.99 -6.88
CA GLN A 180 -13.78 7.99 -7.50
C GLN A 180 -14.39 9.38 -7.81
N ILE A 181 -15.51 9.77 -7.23
CA ILE A 181 -16.09 11.12 -7.39
C ILE A 181 -15.36 12.20 -6.57
N GLY A 182 -14.15 11.97 -6.13
CA GLY A 182 -13.32 12.96 -5.43
C GLY A 182 -13.72 13.23 -3.98
N ALA A 183 -14.43 12.30 -3.29
CA ALA A 183 -14.81 12.51 -1.89
C ALA A 183 -13.60 12.59 -0.95
N THR A 184 -12.64 11.68 -1.08
CA THR A 184 -11.38 11.69 -0.28
C THR A 184 -10.57 12.96 -0.55
N PHE A 185 -10.48 13.39 -1.81
CA PHE A 185 -9.86 14.64 -2.22
C PHE A 185 -10.53 15.86 -1.57
N PHE A 186 -11.88 15.90 -1.57
CA PHE A 186 -12.65 16.97 -0.98
C PHE A 186 -12.43 17.04 0.55
N PHE A 187 -12.64 15.92 1.26
CA PHE A 187 -12.55 15.90 2.71
C PHE A 187 -11.14 16.13 3.24
N ALA A 188 -10.10 15.71 2.52
CA ALA A 188 -8.72 16.00 2.85
C ALA A 188 -8.44 17.51 2.86
N ARG A 189 -8.92 18.23 1.83
CA ARG A 189 -8.72 19.67 1.68
C ARG A 189 -9.63 20.47 2.60
N GLU A 190 -10.91 20.09 2.75
CA GLU A 190 -11.81 20.67 3.77
C GLU A 190 -11.14 20.62 5.16
N ALA A 191 -10.58 19.47 5.51
CA ALA A 191 -9.95 19.26 6.79
C ALA A 191 -8.70 20.14 7.00
N LEU A 192 -7.84 20.29 5.97
CA LEU A 192 -6.69 21.20 6.08
C LEU A 192 -7.13 22.64 6.34
N ILE A 193 -8.07 23.14 5.51
CA ILE A 193 -8.58 24.53 5.69
C ILE A 193 -9.23 24.67 7.07
N LYS A 194 -10.01 23.68 7.50
CA LYS A 194 -10.65 23.69 8.82
C LYS A 194 -9.63 23.64 9.96
N ALA A 195 -8.57 22.83 9.86
CA ALA A 195 -7.48 22.81 10.84
C ALA A 195 -6.80 24.19 10.94
N LEU A 196 -6.51 24.83 9.81
CA LEU A 196 -5.86 26.14 9.77
C LEU A 196 -6.73 27.26 10.37
N THR A 197 -8.06 27.19 10.18
CA THR A 197 -8.99 28.25 10.60
C THR A 197 -9.56 28.05 12.00
N SER A 198 -9.88 26.81 12.41
CA SER A 198 -10.49 26.52 13.71
C SER A 198 -9.50 26.13 14.81
N GLY A 199 -8.31 25.64 14.45
CA GLY A 199 -7.36 25.06 15.38
C GLY A 199 -7.74 23.65 15.87
N ASN A 200 -8.83 23.05 15.36
CA ASN A 200 -9.22 21.70 15.72
C ASN A 200 -8.32 20.67 15.05
N ASN A 201 -7.95 19.62 15.80
CA ASN A 201 -7.32 18.45 15.19
C ASN A 201 -8.23 17.81 14.17
N GLN A 202 -7.63 17.18 13.16
CA GLN A 202 -8.35 16.42 12.13
C GLN A 202 -7.86 14.98 12.18
N ILE A 203 -8.79 14.04 12.26
CA ILE A 203 -8.48 12.62 12.40
C ILE A 203 -9.06 11.89 11.20
N PHE A 204 -8.19 11.34 10.37
CA PHE A 204 -8.57 10.50 9.23
C PHE A 204 -8.42 9.05 9.63
N LEU A 205 -9.51 8.32 9.52
CA LEU A 205 -9.59 6.91 9.84
C LEU A 205 -10.07 6.18 8.58
N SER A 206 -9.26 5.31 8.05
CA SER A 206 -9.56 4.55 6.83
C SER A 206 -9.45 3.06 7.08
N ALA A 207 -9.98 2.26 6.16
CA ALA A 207 -9.91 0.81 6.24
C ALA A 207 -8.46 0.31 6.35
N SER A 208 -7.52 0.98 5.68
CA SER A 208 -6.10 0.69 5.84
C SER A 208 -5.25 1.96 5.96
N ARG A 209 -4.02 1.80 6.47
CA ARG A 209 -3.04 2.89 6.56
C ARG A 209 -2.67 3.43 5.16
N ALA A 210 -2.65 2.58 4.15
CA ALA A 210 -2.42 2.98 2.76
C ALA A 210 -3.48 3.99 2.27
N GLN A 211 -4.75 3.75 2.59
CA GLN A 211 -5.84 4.68 2.27
C GLN A 211 -5.74 5.97 3.08
N ALA A 212 -5.40 5.89 4.37
CA ALA A 212 -5.18 7.08 5.20
C ALA A 212 -4.02 7.94 4.64
N PHE A 213 -2.99 7.32 4.05
CA PHE A 213 -1.90 8.02 3.38
C PHE A 213 -2.37 8.81 2.14
N GLN A 214 -3.42 8.37 1.45
CA GLN A 214 -4.01 9.11 0.33
C GLN A 214 -4.57 10.47 0.77
N PHE A 215 -5.19 10.57 1.95
CA PHE A 215 -5.59 11.86 2.51
C PHE A 215 -4.39 12.79 2.71
N LYS A 216 -3.30 12.24 3.28
CA LYS A 216 -2.07 12.99 3.50
C LYS A 216 -1.53 13.55 2.19
N GLN A 217 -1.54 12.77 1.12
CA GLN A 217 -1.04 13.22 -0.18
C GLN A 217 -1.85 14.41 -0.72
N TYR A 218 -3.20 14.33 -0.70
CA TYR A 218 -4.06 15.45 -1.14
C TYR A 218 -3.89 16.73 -0.31
N ILE A 219 -3.53 16.59 0.97
CA ILE A 219 -3.22 17.72 1.86
C ILE A 219 -1.86 18.32 1.50
N VAL A 220 -0.85 17.47 1.27
CA VAL A 220 0.49 17.90 0.86
C VAL A 220 0.44 18.61 -0.48
N ASP A 221 -0.27 18.06 -1.47
CA ASP A 221 -0.42 18.67 -2.80
C ASP A 221 -1.03 20.09 -2.71
N LEU A 222 -2.03 20.31 -1.85
CA LEU A 222 -2.63 21.63 -1.65
C LEU A 222 -1.66 22.60 -0.97
N ALA A 223 -0.91 22.12 0.01
CA ALA A 223 0.11 22.94 0.71
C ALA A 223 1.26 23.33 -0.24
N GLU A 224 1.74 22.41 -1.04
CA GLU A 224 2.78 22.66 -2.06
C GLU A 224 2.32 23.65 -3.12
N ALA A 225 1.04 23.62 -3.54
CA ALA A 225 0.47 24.56 -4.49
C ALA A 225 0.50 26.02 -3.99
N VAL A 226 0.63 26.24 -2.67
CA VAL A 226 0.81 27.57 -2.06
C VAL A 226 2.21 27.78 -1.49
N GLY A 227 3.16 26.88 -1.81
CA GLY A 227 4.56 27.02 -1.43
C GLY A 227 4.87 26.66 0.02
N VAL A 228 4.06 25.81 0.66
CA VAL A 228 4.27 25.31 2.03
C VAL A 228 4.72 23.86 2.01
N GLU A 229 5.83 23.56 2.68
CA GLU A 229 6.32 22.18 2.87
C GLU A 229 5.71 21.60 4.15
N LEU A 230 5.00 20.47 4.03
CA LEU A 230 4.46 19.74 5.18
C LEU A 230 5.35 18.55 5.55
N LYS A 231 5.60 18.38 6.86
CA LYS A 231 6.46 17.32 7.42
C LYS A 231 5.81 16.63 8.62
N GLY A 232 6.12 15.36 8.78
CA GLY A 232 5.70 14.51 9.90
C GLY A 232 4.68 13.46 9.49
N ASP A 233 4.62 12.34 10.24
CA ASP A 233 3.59 11.32 10.05
C ASP A 233 2.23 11.81 10.56
N ALA A 234 2.21 12.44 11.74
CA ALA A 234 1.18 13.38 12.15
C ALA A 234 1.70 14.80 11.85
N ILE A 235 0.93 15.59 11.10
CA ILE A 235 1.32 16.95 10.70
C ILE A 235 0.80 17.93 11.73
N ARG A 236 1.71 18.56 12.47
CA ARG A 236 1.35 19.61 13.44
C ARG A 236 1.53 20.99 12.81
N LEU A 237 0.45 21.75 12.73
CA LEU A 237 0.40 23.10 12.19
C LEU A 237 0.80 24.15 13.21
N GLN A 238 1.06 25.40 12.78
CA GLN A 238 1.48 26.53 13.62
C GLN A 238 0.48 26.88 14.74
N ASN A 239 -0.81 26.64 14.54
CA ASN A 239 -1.86 26.89 15.53
C ASN A 239 -2.10 25.69 16.48
N ALA A 240 -1.17 24.75 16.55
CA ALA A 240 -1.18 23.52 17.31
C ALA A 240 -2.21 22.46 16.84
N ALA A 241 -3.04 22.74 15.84
CA ALA A 241 -3.88 21.71 15.22
C ALA A 241 -3.01 20.60 14.62
N THR A 242 -3.44 19.35 14.80
CA THR A 242 -2.70 18.20 14.31
C THR A 242 -3.58 17.36 13.39
N LEU A 243 -3.04 16.96 12.24
CA LEU A 243 -3.66 16.07 11.27
C LEU A 243 -3.14 14.66 11.52
N TYR A 244 -4.02 13.73 11.86
CA TYR A 244 -3.70 12.32 12.14
C TYR A 244 -4.21 11.42 11.04
N PHE A 245 -3.37 10.51 10.52
CA PHE A 245 -3.68 9.57 9.44
C PHE A 245 -3.58 8.15 10.00
N LEU A 246 -4.73 7.49 10.21
CA LEU A 246 -4.83 6.25 10.97
C LEU A 246 -5.47 5.14 10.15
N GLY A 247 -4.92 3.93 10.26
CA GLY A 247 -5.60 2.69 9.89
C GLY A 247 -6.59 2.24 10.98
N THR A 248 -7.17 1.07 10.80
CA THR A 248 -8.18 0.50 11.74
C THR A 248 -7.61 -0.04 13.04
N ASN A 249 -6.29 0.01 13.23
CA ASN A 249 -5.66 -0.48 14.45
C ASN A 249 -6.05 0.39 15.65
N SER A 250 -6.80 -0.21 16.57
CA SER A 250 -7.36 0.45 17.74
C SER A 250 -6.33 1.06 18.69
N ARG A 251 -5.11 0.50 18.73
CA ARG A 251 -4.06 0.93 19.68
C ARG A 251 -3.52 2.32 19.36
N THR A 252 -3.50 2.72 18.11
CA THR A 252 -2.98 4.03 17.66
C THR A 252 -4.03 5.14 17.75
N ALA A 253 -5.30 4.79 17.90
CA ALA A 253 -6.43 5.70 17.84
C ALA A 253 -6.80 6.30 19.21
N GLN A 254 -6.51 5.62 20.31
CA GLN A 254 -6.90 6.04 21.67
C GLN A 254 -6.22 7.35 22.12
N GLY A 255 -6.99 8.20 22.82
CA GLY A 255 -6.50 9.46 23.42
C GLY A 255 -6.44 10.67 22.48
N ARG A 256 -6.87 10.52 21.22
CA ARG A 256 -6.95 11.64 20.27
C ARG A 256 -8.37 12.20 20.22
N HIS A 257 -8.50 13.51 20.00
CA HIS A 257 -9.79 14.17 19.84
C HIS A 257 -9.69 15.27 18.79
N GLY A 258 -10.77 15.44 18.03
CA GLY A 258 -10.85 16.36 16.89
C GLY A 258 -12.03 16.04 15.97
N ASP A 259 -12.08 16.73 14.83
CA ASP A 259 -12.99 16.35 13.75
C ASP A 259 -12.58 15.00 13.17
N LEU A 260 -13.55 14.13 12.93
CA LEU A 260 -13.32 12.75 12.52
C LEU A 260 -13.86 12.51 11.11
N TYR A 261 -13.03 11.92 10.27
CA TYR A 261 -13.37 11.44 8.92
C TYR A 261 -13.13 9.94 8.85
N VAL A 262 -14.18 9.17 8.53
CA VAL A 262 -14.11 7.72 8.39
C VAL A 262 -14.41 7.36 6.94
N ASP A 263 -13.35 7.00 6.22
CA ASP A 263 -13.44 6.62 4.81
C ASP A 263 -13.70 5.12 4.64
N GLU A 264 -14.53 4.82 3.66
CA GLU A 264 -14.82 3.46 3.19
C GLU A 264 -15.27 2.50 4.31
N TYR A 265 -16.11 3.02 5.22
CA TYR A 265 -16.52 2.30 6.41
C TYR A 265 -17.33 1.01 6.14
N PHE A 266 -17.96 0.87 4.97
CA PHE A 266 -18.60 -0.38 4.53
C PHE A 266 -17.60 -1.48 4.13
N TRP A 267 -16.30 -1.19 4.14
CA TRP A 267 -15.24 -2.12 3.81
C TRP A 267 -14.34 -2.45 5.01
N ILE A 268 -14.69 -1.92 6.20
CA ILE A 268 -13.94 -2.16 7.44
C ILE A 268 -14.48 -3.42 8.12
N PRO A 269 -13.68 -4.49 8.26
CA PRO A 269 -14.16 -5.78 8.74
C PRO A 269 -14.84 -5.72 10.12
N ASP A 270 -14.24 -5.02 11.07
CA ASP A 270 -14.79 -4.86 12.43
C ASP A 270 -15.33 -3.46 12.66
N PHE A 271 -16.39 -3.12 11.92
CA PHE A 271 -17.01 -1.81 11.99
C PHE A 271 -17.56 -1.48 13.40
N LYS A 272 -18.06 -2.46 14.14
CA LYS A 272 -18.59 -2.22 15.50
C LYS A 272 -17.48 -1.81 16.46
N GLU A 273 -16.35 -2.50 16.43
CA GLU A 273 -15.18 -2.14 17.24
C GLU A 273 -14.63 -0.78 16.84
N LEU A 274 -14.49 -0.54 15.54
CA LEU A 274 -14.05 0.75 15.03
C LEU A 274 -14.93 1.90 15.52
N THR A 275 -16.26 1.78 15.43
CA THR A 275 -17.17 2.84 15.88
C THR A 275 -17.11 3.04 17.39
N ARG A 276 -16.90 1.97 18.16
CA ARG A 276 -16.71 2.05 19.62
C ARG A 276 -15.49 2.89 19.99
N LEU A 277 -14.42 2.80 19.20
CA LEU A 277 -13.18 3.55 19.39
C LEU A 277 -13.26 4.97 18.81
N ALA A 278 -13.91 5.13 17.67
CA ALA A 278 -13.97 6.39 16.93
C ALA A 278 -14.93 7.41 17.56
N LYS A 279 -16.10 6.98 18.04
CA LYS A 279 -17.11 7.87 18.64
C LYS A 279 -16.55 8.76 19.77
N PRO A 280 -15.75 8.28 20.73
CA PRO A 280 -15.17 9.14 21.78
C PRO A 280 -14.25 10.23 21.25
N MET A 281 -13.57 10.02 20.11
CA MET A 281 -12.64 11.01 19.55
C MET A 281 -13.32 12.32 19.16
N ALA A 282 -14.58 12.26 18.71
CA ALA A 282 -15.37 13.40 18.32
C ALA A 282 -16.63 13.58 19.19
N ALA A 283 -16.59 13.11 20.45
CA ALA A 283 -17.74 13.18 21.37
C ALA A 283 -18.14 14.62 21.73
N GLN A 284 -17.18 15.54 21.78
CA GLN A 284 -17.46 16.94 22.13
C GLN A 284 -18.26 17.63 21.02
N LYS A 285 -19.20 18.50 21.40
CA LYS A 285 -20.14 19.18 20.50
C LYS A 285 -19.48 20.02 19.39
N GLN A 286 -18.24 20.46 19.61
CA GLN A 286 -17.49 21.27 18.66
C GLN A 286 -16.88 20.45 17.52
N TYR A 287 -16.79 19.13 17.65
CA TYR A 287 -16.21 18.26 16.65
C TYR A 287 -17.26 17.66 15.74
N ARG A 288 -16.95 17.59 14.47
CA ARG A 288 -17.75 16.97 13.41
C ARG A 288 -17.34 15.52 13.19
N ILE A 289 -18.31 14.66 12.85
CA ILE A 289 -18.07 13.29 12.42
C ILE A 289 -18.58 13.14 10.99
N THR A 290 -17.74 12.64 10.10
CA THR A 290 -18.09 12.38 8.71
C THR A 290 -17.74 10.94 8.36
N TYR A 291 -18.77 10.15 8.06
CA TYR A 291 -18.63 8.82 7.45
C TYR A 291 -18.93 8.95 5.96
N PHE A 292 -18.11 8.31 5.13
CA PHE A 292 -18.39 8.25 3.68
C PHE A 292 -17.80 6.98 3.09
N SER A 293 -18.56 6.33 2.19
CA SER A 293 -18.18 5.03 1.63
C SER A 293 -18.89 4.73 0.33
N THR A 294 -18.30 3.86 -0.49
CA THR A 294 -19.05 3.06 -1.45
C THR A 294 -19.77 1.94 -0.72
N PRO A 295 -20.95 1.45 -1.24
CA PRO A 295 -21.65 0.33 -0.60
C PRO A 295 -20.89 -0.99 -0.76
N SER A 296 -21.09 -1.89 0.20
CA SER A 296 -20.66 -3.28 0.10
C SER A 296 -21.86 -4.23 0.10
N SER A 297 -22.01 -5.09 1.11
CA SER A 297 -23.12 -6.04 1.22
C SER A 297 -24.13 -5.60 2.30
N THR A 298 -25.38 -5.98 2.12
CA THR A 298 -26.44 -5.83 3.15
C THR A 298 -26.16 -6.68 4.40
N SER A 299 -25.30 -7.70 4.32
CA SER A 299 -24.84 -8.48 5.48
C SER A 299 -23.79 -7.77 6.32
N HIS A 300 -23.15 -6.71 5.80
CA HIS A 300 -22.09 -6.02 6.52
C HIS A 300 -22.62 -5.32 7.78
N PRO A 301 -21.91 -5.39 8.94
CA PRO A 301 -22.35 -4.77 10.19
C PRO A 301 -22.67 -3.28 10.10
N ALA A 302 -22.03 -2.53 9.19
CA ALA A 302 -22.31 -1.12 8.96
C ALA A 302 -23.65 -0.88 8.27
N TYR A 303 -24.30 -1.89 7.69
CA TYR A 303 -25.60 -1.70 7.06
C TYR A 303 -26.70 -1.32 8.06
N SER A 304 -26.69 -1.92 9.26
CA SER A 304 -27.60 -1.54 10.34
C SER A 304 -27.38 -0.11 10.86
N PHE A 305 -26.17 0.40 10.76
CA PHE A 305 -25.83 1.80 11.05
C PHE A 305 -26.33 2.76 9.97
N TRP A 306 -26.24 2.36 8.69
CA TRP A 306 -26.73 3.16 7.58
C TRP A 306 -28.25 3.25 7.52
N ASN A 307 -28.95 2.12 7.70
CA ASN A 307 -30.43 2.06 7.59
C ASN A 307 -31.18 2.45 8.87
N GLY A 308 -30.47 2.84 9.93
CA GLY A 308 -31.05 3.27 11.20
C GLY A 308 -31.42 2.14 12.17
N GLN A 309 -31.30 0.88 11.78
CA GLN A 309 -31.62 -0.25 12.68
C GLN A 309 -30.74 -0.25 13.95
N GLN A 310 -29.46 0.14 13.83
CA GLN A 310 -28.59 0.27 15.01
C GLN A 310 -29.09 1.31 16.03
N PHE A 311 -29.83 2.34 15.60
CA PHE A 311 -30.47 3.30 16.50
C PHE A 311 -31.55 2.63 17.36
N ASN A 312 -32.24 1.66 16.80
CA ASN A 312 -33.34 0.95 17.48
C ASN A 312 -32.83 -0.07 18.53
N GLU A 313 -31.55 -0.48 18.44
CA GLU A 313 -30.96 -1.46 19.36
C GLU A 313 -31.04 -0.97 20.82
N GLY A 314 -31.66 -1.75 21.68
CA GLY A 314 -31.83 -1.45 23.11
C GLY A 314 -32.86 -0.37 23.46
N ARG A 315 -33.60 0.17 22.49
CA ARG A 315 -34.68 1.15 22.72
C ARG A 315 -36.05 0.48 22.73
N PRO A 316 -37.03 1.05 23.46
CA PRO A 316 -38.40 0.57 23.42
C PRO A 316 -38.98 0.76 22.00
N LYS A 317 -39.90 -0.13 21.58
CA LYS A 317 -40.50 -0.13 20.25
C LYS A 317 -41.18 1.20 19.88
N SER A 318 -41.65 1.96 20.84
CA SER A 318 -42.26 3.28 20.65
C SER A 318 -41.26 4.35 20.18
N GLU A 319 -39.98 4.13 20.36
CA GLU A 319 -38.89 5.03 19.93
C GLU A 319 -38.17 4.54 18.66
N HIS A 320 -38.61 3.39 18.13
CA HIS A 320 -38.00 2.85 16.91
C HIS A 320 -38.29 3.76 15.72
N ILE A 321 -37.28 3.96 14.91
CA ILE A 321 -37.34 4.69 13.63
C ILE A 321 -37.32 3.72 12.46
N SER A 322 -37.87 4.16 11.34
CA SER A 322 -37.78 3.46 10.05
C SER A 322 -37.37 4.48 9.00
N LEU A 323 -36.16 4.37 8.50
CA LEU A 323 -35.62 5.31 7.54
C LEU A 323 -35.87 4.84 6.11
N ASP A 324 -36.35 5.73 5.26
CA ASP A 324 -36.28 5.55 3.82
C ASP A 324 -34.87 5.90 3.34
N ILE A 325 -34.11 4.86 3.02
CA ILE A 325 -32.71 4.94 2.55
C ILE A 325 -32.61 4.85 1.02
N SER A 326 -33.72 4.98 0.30
CA SER A 326 -33.70 4.98 -1.16
C SER A 326 -32.95 6.18 -1.70
N HIS A 327 -32.40 6.03 -2.92
CA HIS A 327 -31.77 7.15 -3.62
C HIS A 327 -32.74 8.35 -3.77
N ALA A 328 -34.02 8.08 -4.07
CA ALA A 328 -35.03 9.14 -4.20
C ALA A 328 -35.19 9.97 -2.91
N ALA A 329 -35.11 9.34 -1.74
CA ALA A 329 -35.23 10.01 -0.45
C ALA A 329 -33.95 10.75 -0.01
N LEU A 330 -32.75 10.31 -0.47
CA LEU A 330 -31.47 10.78 0.04
C LEU A 330 -30.59 11.50 -1.00
N SER A 331 -30.98 11.58 -2.28
CA SER A 331 -30.18 12.26 -3.31
C SER A 331 -30.05 13.78 -3.13
N GLY A 332 -31.02 14.40 -2.40
CA GLY A 332 -30.96 15.81 -2.02
C GLY A 332 -30.30 16.07 -0.67
N GLY A 333 -29.89 15.01 0.03
CA GLY A 333 -29.44 15.08 1.41
C GLY A 333 -30.55 15.34 2.42
N ARG A 334 -30.55 14.61 3.53
CA ARG A 334 -31.60 14.73 4.57
C ARG A 334 -31.00 14.53 5.96
N LEU A 335 -31.42 15.38 6.90
CA LEU A 335 -31.25 15.10 8.33
C LEU A 335 -32.30 14.07 8.76
N CYS A 336 -31.84 12.90 9.18
CA CYS A 336 -32.67 11.78 9.56
C CYS A 336 -33.00 11.80 11.06
N GLU A 337 -33.98 10.98 11.44
CA GLU A 337 -34.56 10.92 12.79
C GLU A 337 -33.55 10.46 13.86
N ASP A 338 -32.47 9.76 13.45
CA ASP A 338 -31.36 9.39 14.33
C ASP A 338 -30.29 10.50 14.49
N GLY A 339 -30.56 11.69 13.97
CA GLY A 339 -29.66 12.85 14.04
C GLY A 339 -28.49 12.82 13.06
N GLN A 340 -28.47 11.87 12.14
CA GLN A 340 -27.45 11.80 11.10
C GLN A 340 -27.95 12.45 9.81
N PHE A 341 -27.13 13.31 9.21
CA PHE A 341 -27.38 13.81 7.87
C PHE A 341 -26.92 12.75 6.84
N ARG A 342 -27.84 12.22 6.05
CA ARG A 342 -27.54 11.25 5.00
C ARG A 342 -27.66 11.86 3.63
N HIS A 343 -26.75 11.45 2.74
CA HIS A 343 -26.75 11.85 1.34
C HIS A 343 -26.24 10.69 0.49
N ILE A 344 -26.91 10.43 -0.63
CA ILE A 344 -26.45 9.49 -1.65
C ILE A 344 -26.03 10.28 -2.87
N VAL A 345 -24.82 10.05 -3.38
CA VAL A 345 -24.31 10.65 -4.61
C VAL A 345 -23.87 9.53 -5.55
N THR A 346 -24.72 9.21 -6.50
CA THR A 346 -24.44 8.26 -7.59
C THR A 346 -23.54 8.90 -8.66
N LEU A 347 -23.09 8.11 -9.64
CA LEU A 347 -22.41 8.65 -10.82
C LEU A 347 -23.30 9.64 -11.57
N ASP A 348 -24.60 9.33 -11.71
CA ASP A 348 -25.56 10.22 -12.37
C ASP A 348 -25.69 11.57 -11.65
N ASP A 349 -25.67 11.56 -10.32
CA ASP A 349 -25.71 12.79 -9.52
C ASP A 349 -24.41 13.58 -9.67
N ALA A 350 -23.27 12.88 -9.69
CA ALA A 350 -21.97 13.50 -9.87
C ALA A 350 -21.83 14.15 -11.25
N GLU A 351 -22.22 13.46 -12.32
CA GLU A 351 -22.22 14.01 -13.69
C GLU A 351 -23.14 15.21 -13.82
N ARG A 352 -24.35 15.15 -13.25
CA ARG A 352 -25.27 16.31 -13.19
C ARG A 352 -24.70 17.49 -12.42
N GLY A 353 -23.89 17.21 -11.38
CA GLY A 353 -23.17 18.20 -10.60
C GLY A 353 -21.84 18.65 -11.22
N GLY A 354 -21.62 18.40 -12.51
CA GLY A 354 -20.47 18.89 -13.28
C GLY A 354 -19.23 18.00 -13.22
N CYS A 355 -19.29 16.81 -12.61
CA CYS A 355 -18.16 15.87 -12.61
C CYS A 355 -17.95 15.31 -14.02
N ASN A 356 -16.80 15.62 -14.62
CA ASN A 356 -16.40 15.20 -15.96
C ASN A 356 -15.16 14.28 -15.96
N LEU A 357 -14.94 13.58 -14.85
CA LEU A 357 -13.74 12.75 -14.66
C LEU A 357 -13.85 11.39 -15.36
N PHE A 358 -15.04 11.00 -15.84
CA PHE A 358 -15.30 9.66 -16.34
C PHE A 358 -15.68 9.63 -17.81
N ASP A 359 -15.23 8.61 -18.52
CA ASP A 359 -15.87 8.11 -19.71
C ASP A 359 -16.87 7.02 -19.31
N ARG A 360 -18.17 7.36 -19.29
CA ARG A 360 -19.24 6.44 -18.88
C ARG A 360 -19.30 5.19 -19.78
N LYS A 361 -19.03 5.33 -21.08
CA LYS A 361 -19.03 4.19 -22.00
C LYS A 361 -17.92 3.21 -21.65
N GLN A 362 -16.75 3.76 -21.35
CA GLN A 362 -15.60 2.98 -20.92
C GLN A 362 -15.89 2.26 -19.57
N LEU A 363 -16.47 2.97 -18.59
CA LEU A 363 -16.85 2.36 -17.30
C LEU A 363 -17.86 1.21 -17.47
N LEU A 364 -18.82 1.32 -18.39
CA LEU A 364 -19.78 0.25 -18.68
C LEU A 364 -19.14 -0.95 -19.40
N LEU A 365 -18.04 -0.74 -20.12
CA LEU A 365 -17.25 -1.82 -20.73
C LEU A 365 -16.31 -2.48 -19.72
N GLU A 366 -15.81 -1.72 -18.76
CA GLU A 366 -14.84 -2.19 -17.75
C GLU A 366 -15.48 -2.86 -16.54
N ASN A 367 -16.76 -2.61 -16.28
CA ASN A 367 -17.44 -3.12 -15.09
C ASN A 367 -18.68 -3.92 -15.48
N SER A 368 -18.90 -5.03 -14.79
CA SER A 368 -20.16 -5.75 -14.92
C SER A 368 -21.34 -4.87 -14.51
N PRO A 369 -22.57 -5.10 -15.00
CA PRO A 369 -23.75 -4.35 -14.57
C PRO A 369 -23.97 -4.40 -13.04
N ALA A 370 -23.65 -5.50 -12.39
CA ALA A 370 -23.75 -5.62 -10.93
C ALA A 370 -22.71 -4.74 -10.22
N GLU A 371 -21.46 -4.78 -10.68
CA GLU A 371 -20.39 -3.91 -10.16
C GLU A 371 -20.65 -2.45 -10.46
N PHE A 372 -21.12 -2.13 -11.68
CA PHE A 372 -21.48 -0.77 -12.04
C PHE A 372 -22.60 -0.25 -11.11
N ARG A 373 -23.66 -1.04 -10.86
CA ARG A 373 -24.70 -0.67 -9.90
C ARG A 373 -24.15 -0.48 -8.50
N GLN A 374 -23.29 -1.40 -8.02
CA GLN A 374 -22.70 -1.30 -6.69
C GLN A 374 -21.75 -0.11 -6.58
N LEU A 375 -20.74 -0.02 -7.44
CA LEU A 375 -19.63 0.92 -7.28
C LEU A 375 -19.98 2.34 -7.72
N PHE A 376 -20.86 2.48 -8.74
CA PHE A 376 -21.17 3.76 -9.36
C PHE A 376 -22.60 4.24 -9.09
N MET A 377 -23.56 3.32 -8.94
CA MET A 377 -24.96 3.66 -8.67
C MET A 377 -25.36 3.50 -7.19
N CYS A 378 -24.38 3.20 -6.33
CA CYS A 378 -24.55 3.10 -4.88
C CYS A 378 -25.56 2.03 -4.41
N GLU A 379 -25.70 0.93 -5.14
CA GLU A 379 -26.53 -0.19 -4.75
C GLU A 379 -25.78 -1.17 -3.85
N PHE A 380 -26.43 -1.66 -2.79
CA PHE A 380 -25.87 -2.71 -1.95
C PHE A 380 -26.00 -4.08 -2.61
N VAL A 381 -24.98 -4.93 -2.43
CA VAL A 381 -25.05 -6.32 -2.87
C VAL A 381 -25.88 -7.11 -1.84
N GLU A 382 -26.92 -7.77 -2.32
CA GLU A 382 -27.68 -8.67 -1.45
C GLU A 382 -26.85 -9.91 -1.12
N ALA A 383 -26.99 -10.40 0.12
CA ALA A 383 -26.37 -11.65 0.60
C ALA A 383 -27.07 -12.87 -0.03
N GLY A 384 -27.04 -12.99 -1.35
CA GLY A 384 -27.63 -14.08 -2.11
C GLY A 384 -26.61 -15.17 -2.45
N ASP A 385 -26.90 -16.01 -3.46
CA ASP A 385 -26.20 -17.25 -3.88
C ASP A 385 -24.75 -17.09 -4.33
N THR A 386 -23.94 -16.30 -3.62
CA THR A 386 -22.49 -16.20 -3.87
C THR A 386 -21.76 -17.44 -3.37
N VAL A 387 -20.82 -17.96 -4.16
CA VAL A 387 -19.96 -19.09 -3.75
C VAL A 387 -19.09 -18.71 -2.54
N PHE A 388 -18.57 -17.48 -2.54
CA PHE A 388 -17.79 -16.94 -1.43
C PHE A 388 -18.58 -15.84 -0.73
N LYS A 389 -18.82 -16.02 0.58
CA LYS A 389 -19.55 -15.06 1.38
C LYS A 389 -18.70 -13.83 1.67
N PHE A 390 -19.30 -12.65 1.63
CA PHE A 390 -18.61 -11.39 1.91
C PHE A 390 -17.91 -11.39 3.27
N ASP A 391 -18.57 -11.87 4.34
CA ASP A 391 -18.01 -11.89 5.70
C ASP A 391 -16.75 -12.77 5.81
N ASP A 392 -16.67 -13.84 5.03
CA ASP A 392 -15.49 -14.71 5.01
C ASP A 392 -14.35 -14.09 4.18
N LEU A 393 -14.68 -13.42 3.08
CA LEU A 393 -13.71 -12.67 2.28
C LEU A 393 -13.13 -11.47 3.05
N GLN A 394 -13.94 -10.80 3.86
CA GLN A 394 -13.44 -9.71 4.72
C GLN A 394 -12.36 -10.15 5.70
N LYS A 395 -12.43 -11.37 6.22
CA LYS A 395 -11.39 -11.92 7.11
C LYS A 395 -10.04 -12.12 6.42
N CYS A 396 -10.04 -12.18 5.08
CA CYS A 396 -8.83 -12.28 4.27
C CYS A 396 -8.23 -10.90 3.95
N ALA A 397 -8.98 -9.82 4.12
CA ALA A 397 -8.53 -8.47 3.85
C ALA A 397 -7.83 -7.88 5.10
N VAL A 398 -6.57 -7.47 4.94
CA VAL A 398 -5.72 -6.98 6.05
C VAL A 398 -5.08 -5.64 5.70
N ASP A 399 -4.70 -4.87 6.70
CA ASP A 399 -3.82 -3.71 6.50
C ASP A 399 -2.40 -4.20 6.25
N SER A 400 -1.99 -4.26 4.99
CA SER A 400 -0.68 -4.78 4.59
C SER A 400 0.49 -3.95 5.13
N TRP A 401 0.28 -2.68 5.47
CA TRP A 401 1.34 -1.81 6.01
C TRP A 401 1.61 -2.10 7.50
N GLU A 402 0.66 -2.72 8.18
CA GLU A 402 0.78 -3.15 9.58
C GLU A 402 1.08 -4.65 9.68
N GLU A 403 0.26 -5.51 9.02
CA GLU A 403 0.38 -6.96 9.13
C GLU A 403 1.59 -7.54 8.40
N TRP A 404 2.09 -6.86 7.35
CA TRP A 404 3.23 -7.31 6.55
C TRP A 404 4.47 -6.42 6.72
N GLU A 405 4.54 -5.61 7.77
CA GLU A 405 5.61 -4.63 8.01
C GLU A 405 7.02 -5.24 7.94
N ASP A 406 7.18 -6.47 8.42
CA ASP A 406 8.48 -7.15 8.50
C ASP A 406 9.11 -7.44 7.12
N PHE A 407 8.29 -7.69 6.09
CA PHE A 407 8.79 -8.14 4.78
C PHE A 407 8.27 -7.32 3.59
N TYR A 408 7.22 -6.52 3.76
CA TYR A 408 6.58 -5.78 2.67
C TYR A 408 6.88 -4.28 2.77
N LYS A 409 7.44 -3.73 1.70
CA LYS A 409 7.78 -2.29 1.58
C LYS A 409 7.15 -1.76 0.28
N PRO A 410 5.90 -1.33 0.28
CA PRO A 410 5.12 -1.02 -0.94
C PRO A 410 5.75 0.06 -1.83
N THR A 411 6.48 1.00 -1.25
CA THR A 411 7.16 2.10 -1.98
C THR A 411 8.54 1.72 -2.52
N ALA A 412 9.06 0.53 -2.19
CA ALA A 412 10.34 0.08 -2.68
C ALA A 412 10.25 -0.41 -4.14
N ALA A 413 11.34 -0.30 -4.90
CA ALA A 413 11.43 -0.85 -6.25
C ALA A 413 11.11 -2.36 -6.30
N ARG A 414 11.49 -3.09 -5.24
CA ARG A 414 11.12 -4.48 -4.99
C ARG A 414 10.37 -4.58 -3.66
N PRO A 415 9.04 -4.58 -3.66
CA PRO A 415 8.24 -4.48 -2.43
C PRO A 415 8.46 -5.60 -1.42
N VAL A 416 8.78 -6.80 -1.89
CA VAL A 416 9.07 -8.00 -1.07
C VAL A 416 10.56 -8.42 -1.16
N GLY A 417 11.43 -7.53 -1.63
CA GLY A 417 12.85 -7.82 -1.81
C GLY A 417 13.09 -8.99 -2.78
N ASN A 418 13.83 -10.01 -2.33
CA ASN A 418 14.13 -11.21 -3.12
C ASN A 418 13.27 -12.42 -2.73
N LEU A 419 12.19 -12.22 -1.96
CA LEU A 419 11.27 -13.32 -1.66
C LEU A 419 10.65 -13.86 -2.97
N PRO A 420 10.54 -15.19 -3.12
CA PRO A 420 9.96 -15.77 -4.30
C PRO A 420 8.46 -15.46 -4.37
N VAL A 421 7.98 -15.12 -5.56
CA VAL A 421 6.56 -14.90 -5.82
C VAL A 421 6.05 -15.83 -6.90
N TRP A 422 4.75 -16.12 -6.84
CA TRP A 422 4.04 -16.85 -7.88
C TRP A 422 3.11 -15.89 -8.62
N ILE A 423 3.01 -16.04 -9.93
CA ILE A 423 2.12 -15.26 -10.79
C ILE A 423 0.97 -16.13 -11.24
N GLY A 424 -0.26 -15.65 -11.10
CA GLY A 424 -1.44 -16.17 -11.75
C GLY A 424 -1.87 -15.26 -12.88
N TYR A 425 -2.20 -15.82 -14.02
CA TYR A 425 -2.63 -15.06 -15.17
C TYR A 425 -3.86 -15.69 -15.82
N ASP A 426 -4.93 -14.93 -15.89
CA ASP A 426 -6.19 -15.29 -16.58
C ASP A 426 -6.27 -14.44 -17.86
N PRO A 427 -5.98 -15.01 -19.04
CA PRO A 427 -6.00 -14.30 -20.32
C PRO A 427 -7.42 -13.95 -20.74
N ALA A 428 -7.61 -12.79 -21.35
CA ALA A 428 -8.89 -12.40 -21.90
C ALA A 428 -8.90 -12.35 -23.42
N ASP A 429 -10.10 -12.48 -23.99
CA ASP A 429 -10.41 -12.30 -25.40
C ASP A 429 -10.81 -10.83 -25.71
N ALA A 430 -11.09 -10.55 -26.97
CA ALA A 430 -11.56 -9.27 -27.46
C ALA A 430 -12.78 -8.75 -26.66
N GLY A 431 -12.58 -7.68 -25.92
CA GLY A 431 -13.62 -7.03 -25.13
C GLY A 431 -13.58 -7.31 -23.62
N ASP A 432 -12.81 -8.31 -23.18
CA ASP A 432 -12.60 -8.63 -21.77
C ASP A 432 -11.22 -8.13 -21.31
N ALA A 433 -11.02 -8.02 -19.98
CA ALA A 433 -9.74 -7.65 -19.41
C ALA A 433 -9.00 -8.89 -18.89
N ALA A 434 -7.76 -9.07 -19.29
CA ALA A 434 -6.92 -10.12 -18.71
C ALA A 434 -6.46 -9.71 -17.30
N ALA A 435 -6.40 -10.66 -16.38
CA ALA A 435 -6.01 -10.42 -15.00
C ALA A 435 -4.66 -11.07 -14.66
N LEU A 436 -3.77 -10.30 -14.05
CA LEU A 436 -2.52 -10.77 -13.47
C LEU A 436 -2.57 -10.55 -11.95
N VAL A 437 -2.26 -11.59 -11.19
CA VAL A 437 -2.04 -11.48 -9.74
C VAL A 437 -0.63 -11.91 -9.37
N VAL A 438 -0.01 -11.19 -8.44
CA VAL A 438 1.28 -11.54 -7.85
C VAL A 438 1.04 -11.99 -6.43
N VAL A 439 1.43 -13.21 -6.13
CA VAL A 439 1.18 -13.86 -4.85
C VAL A 439 2.49 -14.23 -4.18
N LEU A 440 2.67 -13.84 -2.93
CA LEU A 440 3.71 -14.39 -2.06
C LEU A 440 3.21 -15.73 -1.53
N PRO A 441 3.84 -16.87 -1.90
CA PRO A 441 3.39 -18.19 -1.47
C PRO A 441 3.79 -18.46 0.00
N PRO A 442 3.14 -19.45 0.64
CA PRO A 442 3.55 -19.93 1.96
C PRO A 442 5.02 -20.36 1.98
N ARG A 443 5.77 -19.94 2.99
CA ARG A 443 7.19 -20.28 3.15
C ARG A 443 7.42 -21.54 3.99
N PHE A 444 6.41 -21.91 4.77
CA PHE A 444 6.40 -23.11 5.61
C PHE A 444 4.97 -23.63 5.75
N PHE A 445 4.82 -24.85 6.28
CA PHE A 445 3.50 -25.45 6.51
C PHE A 445 2.65 -24.57 7.44
N GLY A 446 1.44 -24.23 6.98
CA GLY A 446 0.52 -23.37 7.74
C GLY A 446 0.68 -21.87 7.50
N ASP A 447 1.72 -21.41 6.79
CA ASP A 447 1.87 -20.01 6.38
C ASP A 447 0.81 -19.63 5.34
N LYS A 448 0.64 -18.33 5.11
CA LYS A 448 -0.41 -17.74 4.31
C LYS A 448 0.03 -17.45 2.88
N PHE A 449 -0.90 -17.55 1.96
CA PHE A 449 -0.82 -16.90 0.66
C PHE A 449 -1.14 -15.43 0.81
N ARG A 450 -0.36 -14.53 0.20
CA ARG A 450 -0.61 -13.09 0.23
C ARG A 450 -0.64 -12.54 -1.19
N ILE A 451 -1.78 -12.02 -1.63
CA ILE A 451 -1.90 -11.32 -2.90
C ILE A 451 -1.29 -9.92 -2.69
N ILE A 452 -0.08 -9.72 -3.22
CA ILE A 452 0.71 -8.50 -3.00
C ILE A 452 0.55 -7.47 -4.11
N ASP A 453 0.15 -7.91 -5.31
CA ASP A 453 -0.10 -7.03 -6.45
C ASP A 453 -1.11 -7.66 -7.42
N ARG A 454 -1.80 -6.84 -8.21
CA ARG A 454 -2.72 -7.27 -9.26
C ARG A 454 -2.82 -6.20 -10.34
N HIS A 455 -3.03 -6.65 -11.56
CA HIS A 455 -3.15 -5.80 -12.74
C HIS A 455 -4.26 -6.31 -13.65
N MET A 456 -5.04 -5.38 -14.22
CA MET A 456 -5.99 -5.66 -15.28
C MET A 456 -5.40 -5.11 -16.59
N LEU A 457 -5.39 -5.95 -17.63
CA LEU A 457 -4.84 -5.61 -18.94
C LEU A 457 -5.97 -5.63 -19.96
N HIS A 458 -6.13 -4.52 -20.66
CA HIS A 458 -7.12 -4.39 -21.72
C HIS A 458 -6.44 -4.51 -23.09
N GLY A 459 -7.08 -5.23 -24.00
CA GLY A 459 -6.61 -5.40 -25.37
C GLY A 459 -6.22 -6.83 -25.73
N ASN A 460 -6.25 -7.13 -27.05
CA ASN A 460 -6.10 -8.47 -27.61
C ASN A 460 -4.69 -8.84 -28.02
N ASP A 461 -3.71 -7.98 -27.76
CA ASP A 461 -2.33 -8.25 -28.14
C ASP A 461 -1.69 -9.24 -27.16
N PHE A 462 -1.65 -10.51 -27.53
CA PHE A 462 -1.05 -11.57 -26.73
C PHE A 462 0.45 -11.35 -26.50
N GLN A 463 1.14 -10.70 -27.44
CA GLN A 463 2.55 -10.36 -27.26
C GLN A 463 2.71 -9.30 -26.17
N ALA A 464 1.87 -8.25 -26.18
CA ALA A 464 1.88 -7.22 -25.14
C ALA A 464 1.54 -7.83 -23.77
N GLN A 465 0.62 -8.80 -23.69
CA GLN A 465 0.29 -9.53 -22.46
C GLN A 465 1.51 -10.32 -21.96
N ALA A 466 2.20 -11.07 -22.83
CA ALA A 466 3.40 -11.82 -22.47
C ALA A 466 4.56 -10.90 -22.04
N ASP A 467 4.74 -9.77 -22.70
CA ASP A 467 5.77 -8.78 -22.36
C ASP A 467 5.47 -8.09 -21.02
N PHE A 468 4.19 -7.86 -20.69
CA PHE A 468 3.80 -7.37 -19.38
C PHE A 468 4.15 -8.38 -18.27
N ILE A 469 3.86 -9.67 -18.48
CA ILE A 469 4.27 -10.73 -17.55
C ILE A 469 5.80 -10.71 -17.38
N ARG A 470 6.57 -10.60 -18.47
CA ARG A 470 8.03 -10.49 -18.41
C ARG A 470 8.50 -9.27 -17.61
N LYS A 471 7.83 -8.13 -17.76
CA LYS A 471 8.14 -6.89 -17.04
C LYS A 471 8.01 -7.03 -15.52
N THR A 472 7.17 -7.93 -15.03
CA THR A 472 7.04 -8.17 -13.58
C THR A 472 8.35 -8.66 -12.95
N PHE A 473 9.27 -9.27 -13.72
CA PHE A 473 10.58 -9.74 -13.23
C PHE A 473 11.51 -8.61 -12.79
N GLU A 474 11.29 -7.41 -13.27
CA GLU A 474 12.04 -6.23 -12.82
C GLU A 474 11.75 -5.92 -11.35
N ARG A 475 10.49 -6.15 -10.94
CA ARG A 475 9.96 -5.81 -9.62
C ARG A 475 9.94 -6.98 -8.65
N TYR A 476 9.82 -8.21 -9.16
CA TYR A 476 9.62 -9.41 -8.34
C TYR A 476 10.60 -10.53 -8.72
N ASN A 477 10.93 -11.38 -7.74
CA ASN A 477 11.64 -12.63 -7.95
C ASN A 477 10.64 -13.74 -8.28
N VAL A 478 10.31 -13.89 -9.56
CA VAL A 478 9.27 -14.81 -10.03
C VAL A 478 9.80 -16.25 -10.02
N GLU A 479 9.20 -17.09 -9.18
CA GLU A 479 9.53 -18.53 -9.07
C GLU A 479 8.59 -19.40 -9.89
N LYS A 480 7.31 -19.04 -9.99
CA LYS A 480 6.28 -19.82 -10.66
C LYS A 480 5.32 -18.91 -11.43
N ILE A 481 4.92 -19.34 -12.61
CA ILE A 481 3.87 -18.70 -13.40
C ILE A 481 2.81 -19.76 -13.72
N VAL A 482 1.54 -19.42 -13.46
CA VAL A 482 0.38 -20.27 -13.74
C VAL A 482 -0.56 -19.51 -14.68
N ILE A 483 -0.92 -20.10 -15.80
CA ILE A 483 -1.74 -19.45 -16.84
C ILE A 483 -2.92 -20.35 -17.19
N ASP A 484 -4.12 -19.79 -17.28
CA ASP A 484 -5.22 -20.48 -17.95
C ASP A 484 -4.89 -20.60 -19.44
N LYS A 485 -4.77 -21.83 -19.91
CA LYS A 485 -4.53 -22.15 -21.34
C LYS A 485 -5.78 -22.57 -22.08
N THR A 486 -6.96 -22.36 -21.51
CA THR A 486 -8.23 -22.68 -22.17
C THR A 486 -8.45 -21.76 -23.36
N GLY A 487 -8.76 -22.30 -24.53
CA GLY A 487 -9.02 -21.50 -25.72
C GLY A 487 -7.85 -20.58 -26.12
N LEU A 488 -8.08 -19.29 -26.19
CA LEU A 488 -7.07 -18.29 -26.61
C LEU A 488 -5.92 -18.13 -25.62
N GLY A 489 -6.10 -18.51 -24.37
CA GLY A 489 -5.02 -18.49 -23.37
C GLY A 489 -3.82 -19.37 -23.76
N ALA A 490 -4.00 -20.35 -24.65
CA ALA A 490 -2.91 -21.15 -25.19
C ALA A 490 -1.87 -20.31 -25.93
N ALA A 491 -2.26 -19.21 -26.58
CA ALA A 491 -1.32 -18.34 -27.29
C ALA A 491 -0.39 -17.60 -26.31
N VAL A 492 -0.95 -16.97 -25.26
CA VAL A 492 -0.15 -16.29 -24.21
C VAL A 492 0.75 -17.31 -23.49
N PHE A 493 0.21 -18.50 -23.19
CA PHE A 493 0.99 -19.58 -22.58
C PHE A 493 2.23 -19.93 -23.40
N GLN A 494 2.11 -20.10 -24.72
CA GLN A 494 3.25 -20.41 -25.60
C GLN A 494 4.29 -19.27 -25.63
N LEU A 495 3.85 -18.02 -25.69
CA LEU A 495 4.74 -16.88 -25.65
C LEU A 495 5.51 -16.79 -24.32
N VAL A 496 4.83 -17.02 -23.20
CA VAL A 496 5.46 -17.03 -21.87
C VAL A 496 6.42 -18.21 -21.75
N GLN A 497 6.07 -19.38 -22.28
CA GLN A 497 6.93 -20.56 -22.27
C GLN A 497 8.27 -20.33 -22.98
N GLY A 498 8.31 -19.42 -23.98
CA GLY A 498 9.52 -19.05 -24.67
C GLY A 498 10.57 -18.38 -23.79
N PHE A 499 10.19 -17.66 -22.74
CA PHE A 499 11.12 -17.03 -21.80
C PHE A 499 11.05 -17.58 -20.37
N PHE A 500 10.01 -18.33 -20.02
CA PHE A 500 9.84 -19.02 -18.75
C PHE A 500 9.40 -20.48 -19.00
N PRO A 501 10.33 -21.39 -19.32
CA PRO A 501 10.01 -22.74 -19.76
C PRO A 501 9.22 -23.59 -18.75
N THR A 502 9.29 -23.24 -17.46
CA THR A 502 8.60 -23.95 -16.36
C THR A 502 7.19 -23.42 -16.09
N VAL A 503 6.63 -22.60 -16.98
CA VAL A 503 5.26 -22.09 -16.85
C VAL A 503 4.25 -23.25 -16.79
N ILE A 504 3.29 -23.13 -15.90
CA ILE A 504 2.24 -24.13 -15.68
C ILE A 504 0.97 -23.70 -16.40
N GLY A 505 0.47 -24.53 -17.31
CA GLY A 505 -0.82 -24.29 -17.97
C GLY A 505 -1.94 -25.05 -17.26
N VAL A 506 -3.00 -24.33 -16.87
CA VAL A 506 -4.22 -24.90 -16.30
C VAL A 506 -5.33 -24.90 -17.36
N VAL A 507 -6.16 -25.93 -17.38
CA VAL A 507 -7.37 -25.96 -18.22
C VAL A 507 -8.58 -25.91 -17.30
N TYR A 508 -9.45 -24.92 -17.47
CA TYR A 508 -10.63 -24.72 -16.64
C TYR A 508 -11.75 -25.73 -16.94
N SER A 509 -11.45 -27.02 -16.71
CA SER A 509 -12.46 -28.09 -16.73
C SER A 509 -13.39 -27.97 -15.50
N LEU A 510 -14.56 -28.63 -15.58
CA LEU A 510 -15.49 -28.68 -14.44
C LEU A 510 -14.83 -29.21 -13.14
N PRO A 511 -14.08 -30.35 -13.18
CA PRO A 511 -13.38 -30.82 -11.98
C PRO A 511 -12.33 -29.84 -11.45
N GLU A 512 -11.56 -29.20 -12.34
CA GLU A 512 -10.53 -28.26 -11.93
C GLU A 512 -11.13 -27.03 -11.25
N LYS A 513 -12.18 -26.44 -11.80
CA LYS A 513 -12.90 -25.33 -11.17
C LYS A 513 -13.43 -25.71 -9.78
N TYR A 514 -13.97 -26.92 -9.64
CA TYR A 514 -14.45 -27.42 -8.36
C TYR A 514 -13.31 -27.54 -7.33
N LEU A 515 -12.17 -28.08 -7.73
CA LEU A 515 -11.00 -28.24 -6.86
C LEU A 515 -10.42 -26.88 -6.44
N MET A 516 -10.32 -25.92 -7.36
CA MET A 516 -9.86 -24.56 -7.07
C MET A 516 -10.76 -23.85 -6.05
N VAL A 517 -12.08 -23.91 -6.23
CA VAL A 517 -13.06 -23.31 -5.32
C VAL A 517 -12.98 -23.96 -3.94
N ASN A 518 -12.91 -25.30 -3.88
CA ASN A 518 -12.77 -26.01 -2.60
C ASN A 518 -11.44 -25.69 -1.90
N LYS A 519 -10.35 -25.54 -2.67
CA LYS A 519 -9.06 -25.10 -2.12
C LYS A 519 -9.18 -23.73 -1.45
N MET A 520 -9.82 -22.79 -2.12
CA MET A 520 -10.05 -21.44 -1.53
C MET A 520 -10.89 -21.53 -0.26
N HIS A 521 -11.98 -22.30 -0.23
CA HIS A 521 -12.76 -22.50 0.99
C HIS A 521 -11.94 -23.10 2.13
N ALA A 522 -11.04 -24.04 1.83
CA ALA A 522 -10.15 -24.65 2.82
C ALA A 522 -9.16 -23.60 3.36
N LEU A 523 -8.55 -22.80 2.49
CA LEU A 523 -7.62 -21.75 2.85
C LEU A 523 -8.29 -20.64 3.70
N MET A 524 -9.49 -20.20 3.30
CA MET A 524 -10.26 -19.20 4.04
C MET A 524 -10.61 -19.70 5.45
N ARG A 525 -11.11 -20.92 5.58
CA ARG A 525 -11.41 -21.55 6.89
C ARG A 525 -10.18 -21.66 7.79
N ALA A 526 -9.02 -21.90 7.18
CA ALA A 526 -7.75 -21.98 7.89
C ALA A 526 -7.09 -20.61 8.16
N GLY A 527 -7.68 -19.49 7.66
CA GLY A 527 -7.10 -18.15 7.77
C GLY A 527 -5.79 -17.98 7.00
N ARG A 528 -5.63 -18.72 5.87
CA ARG A 528 -4.36 -18.82 5.14
C ARG A 528 -4.32 -18.04 3.83
N VAL A 529 -5.23 -17.09 3.63
CA VAL A 529 -5.22 -16.18 2.48
C VAL A 529 -5.34 -14.76 2.97
N GLU A 530 -4.50 -13.86 2.44
CA GLU A 530 -4.55 -12.44 2.75
C GLU A 530 -4.37 -11.59 1.48
N TRP A 531 -5.00 -10.41 1.47
CA TRP A 531 -4.74 -9.33 0.54
C TRP A 531 -4.93 -7.98 1.22
N GLU A 532 -4.38 -6.93 0.60
CA GLU A 532 -4.51 -5.57 1.11
C GLU A 532 -5.98 -5.12 1.13
N LEU A 533 -6.43 -4.60 2.24
CA LEU A 533 -7.81 -4.20 2.50
C LEU A 533 -8.33 -3.13 1.51
N SER A 534 -7.44 -2.29 0.97
CA SER A 534 -7.79 -1.32 -0.07
C SER A 534 -8.08 -1.96 -1.44
N HIS A 535 -7.72 -3.23 -1.63
CA HIS A 535 -7.92 -3.99 -2.87
C HIS A 535 -9.34 -4.59 -2.93
N LYS A 536 -10.36 -3.72 -2.94
CA LYS A 536 -11.78 -4.10 -2.95
C LYS A 536 -12.19 -4.88 -4.18
N ASP A 537 -11.52 -4.65 -5.30
CA ASP A 537 -11.68 -5.35 -6.56
C ASP A 537 -11.41 -6.85 -6.41
N ILE A 538 -10.46 -7.27 -5.57
CA ILE A 538 -10.23 -8.69 -5.27
C ILE A 538 -11.44 -9.28 -4.56
N THR A 539 -11.95 -8.61 -3.52
CA THR A 539 -13.16 -9.06 -2.81
C THR A 539 -14.37 -9.13 -3.75
N ALA A 540 -14.58 -8.11 -4.59
CA ALA A 540 -15.66 -8.07 -5.56
C ALA A 540 -15.53 -9.20 -6.61
N ALA A 541 -14.32 -9.49 -7.10
CA ALA A 541 -14.06 -10.57 -8.04
C ALA A 541 -14.42 -11.94 -7.46
N PHE A 542 -14.07 -12.22 -6.20
CA PHE A 542 -14.49 -13.46 -5.54
C PHE A 542 -16.01 -13.53 -5.32
N MET A 543 -16.64 -12.41 -4.97
CA MET A 543 -18.10 -12.34 -4.81
C MET A 543 -18.86 -12.54 -6.12
N SER A 544 -18.25 -12.29 -7.27
CA SER A 544 -18.89 -12.46 -8.59
C SER A 544 -18.97 -13.92 -9.04
N ILE A 545 -18.22 -14.83 -8.38
CA ILE A 545 -18.29 -16.27 -8.68
C ILE A 545 -19.62 -16.84 -8.18
N ARG A 546 -20.40 -17.41 -9.09
CA ARG A 546 -21.71 -18.01 -8.86
C ARG A 546 -21.73 -19.48 -9.21
N THR A 547 -22.64 -20.20 -8.60
CA THR A 547 -22.98 -21.55 -8.99
C THR A 547 -23.93 -21.52 -10.19
N VAL A 548 -23.57 -22.17 -11.29
CA VAL A 548 -24.34 -22.18 -12.54
C VAL A 548 -24.63 -23.62 -12.96
N ALA A 549 -25.87 -23.91 -13.35
CA ALA A 549 -26.20 -25.21 -13.95
C ALA A 549 -25.57 -25.33 -15.35
N THR A 550 -24.97 -26.49 -15.65
CA THR A 550 -24.47 -26.75 -17.01
C THR A 550 -25.62 -26.86 -18.02
N ALA A 551 -25.32 -26.59 -19.30
CA ALA A 551 -26.32 -26.58 -20.39
C ALA A 551 -27.22 -27.82 -20.47
N GLY A 552 -26.84 -28.95 -19.85
CA GLY A 552 -27.65 -30.15 -19.75
C GLY A 552 -28.42 -30.34 -18.42
N GLY A 553 -28.36 -29.36 -17.51
CA GLY A 553 -29.07 -29.38 -16.20
C GLY A 553 -28.60 -30.47 -15.21
N LYS A 554 -27.65 -31.33 -15.60
CA LYS A 554 -27.23 -32.50 -14.81
C LYS A 554 -26.08 -32.24 -13.85
N ASN A 555 -25.28 -31.20 -14.12
CA ASN A 555 -24.12 -30.84 -13.32
C ASN A 555 -24.14 -29.33 -12.99
N VAL A 556 -23.45 -28.98 -11.91
CA VAL A 556 -23.25 -27.62 -11.46
C VAL A 556 -21.80 -27.25 -11.73
N THR A 557 -21.58 -26.03 -12.19
CA THR A 557 -20.23 -25.47 -12.37
C THR A 557 -20.14 -24.10 -11.70
N TYR A 558 -18.92 -23.61 -11.60
CA TYR A 558 -18.66 -22.24 -11.13
C TYR A 558 -18.33 -21.35 -12.33
N ALA A 559 -18.99 -20.24 -12.43
CA ALA A 559 -18.75 -19.22 -13.43
C ALA A 559 -18.96 -17.82 -12.82
N SER A 560 -18.34 -16.82 -13.38
CA SER A 560 -18.84 -15.45 -13.28
C SER A 560 -20.20 -15.43 -13.99
N GLY A 561 -21.22 -14.87 -13.37
CA GLY A 561 -22.58 -14.88 -13.93
C GLY A 561 -22.59 -14.35 -15.37
N ARG A 562 -22.73 -15.24 -16.32
CA ARG A 562 -22.84 -14.91 -17.75
C ARG A 562 -24.28 -14.52 -18.09
N THR A 563 -24.62 -13.29 -17.93
CA THR A 563 -25.30 -12.52 -18.98
C THR A 563 -24.20 -11.81 -19.77
N ALA A 564 -24.40 -11.51 -21.06
CA ALA A 564 -23.39 -10.95 -21.97
C ALA A 564 -22.70 -9.63 -21.52
N GLU A 565 -22.80 -9.28 -20.25
CA GLU A 565 -22.43 -8.03 -19.60
C GLU A 565 -21.63 -8.22 -18.30
N LEU A 566 -21.22 -9.45 -17.94
CA LEU A 566 -20.60 -9.79 -16.65
C LEU A 566 -19.28 -10.53 -16.86
N SER A 567 -18.19 -9.81 -17.03
CA SER A 567 -16.86 -10.35 -16.87
C SER A 567 -16.17 -9.61 -15.73
N HIS A 568 -15.66 -10.30 -14.73
CA HIS A 568 -14.58 -9.78 -13.85
C HIS A 568 -14.36 -10.66 -12.62
N ALA A 569 -14.61 -11.98 -12.73
CA ALA A 569 -14.01 -12.93 -11.79
C ALA A 569 -12.54 -13.24 -12.15
N ASP A 570 -11.98 -12.58 -13.18
CA ASP A 570 -10.69 -12.94 -13.76
C ASP A 570 -9.56 -12.80 -12.73
N THR A 571 -9.59 -11.74 -11.92
CA THR A 571 -8.67 -11.60 -10.78
C THR A 571 -8.82 -12.73 -9.76
N ALA A 572 -10.06 -13.16 -9.49
CA ALA A 572 -10.29 -14.29 -8.59
C ALA A 572 -9.83 -15.61 -9.20
N TRP A 573 -10.10 -15.85 -10.49
CA TRP A 573 -9.63 -17.05 -11.19
C TRP A 573 -8.11 -17.08 -11.31
N ALA A 574 -7.47 -15.95 -11.62
CA ALA A 574 -6.01 -15.82 -11.61
C ALA A 574 -5.41 -16.14 -10.23
N ALA A 575 -6.06 -15.76 -9.13
CA ALA A 575 -5.63 -16.12 -7.78
C ALA A 575 -5.88 -17.60 -7.45
N LEU A 576 -7.07 -18.12 -7.80
CA LEU A 576 -7.47 -19.50 -7.52
C LEU A 576 -6.51 -20.51 -8.15
N GLN A 577 -6.09 -20.30 -9.40
CA GLN A 577 -5.15 -21.20 -10.07
C GLN A 577 -3.76 -21.21 -9.40
N VAL A 578 -3.34 -20.09 -8.80
CA VAL A 578 -2.11 -20.03 -8.01
C VAL A 578 -2.27 -20.82 -6.71
N PHE A 579 -3.35 -20.60 -5.97
CA PHE A 579 -3.59 -21.31 -4.70
C PHE A 579 -3.70 -22.82 -4.89
N TYR A 580 -4.20 -23.24 -6.02
CA TYR A 580 -4.33 -24.64 -6.40
C TYR A 580 -2.98 -25.35 -6.58
N GLN A 581 -1.88 -24.61 -6.77
CA GLN A 581 -0.52 -25.18 -6.89
C GLN A 581 0.04 -25.72 -5.57
N GLU A 582 -0.59 -25.40 -4.43
CA GLU A 582 -0.30 -26.08 -3.16
C GLU A 582 -1.19 -27.33 -3.04
N PRO A 583 -0.65 -28.51 -2.76
CA PRO A 583 -1.44 -29.72 -2.53
C PRO A 583 -2.52 -29.52 -1.46
N LEU A 584 -3.63 -30.25 -1.56
CA LEU A 584 -4.75 -30.15 -0.61
C LEU A 584 -4.36 -30.50 0.83
N ASP A 585 -3.36 -31.36 1.01
CA ASP A 585 -2.80 -31.72 2.31
C ASP A 585 -1.86 -30.66 2.89
N GLY A 586 -1.62 -29.57 2.15
CA GLY A 586 -0.75 -28.48 2.54
C GLY A 586 0.75 -28.82 2.63
N LYS A 587 1.11 -30.05 2.27
CA LYS A 587 2.51 -30.45 2.22
C LYS A 587 3.09 -29.96 0.90
N LEU A 588 3.85 -28.87 0.94
CA LEU A 588 4.74 -28.52 -0.16
C LEU A 588 5.68 -29.71 -0.36
N SER A 589 5.69 -30.29 -1.57
CA SER A 589 6.64 -31.33 -1.92
C SER A 589 8.04 -30.78 -1.70
N GLY A 590 8.64 -31.12 -0.56
CA GLY A 590 10.03 -30.82 -0.29
C GLY A 590 10.85 -31.43 -1.44
N ARG A 591 11.88 -30.72 -1.90
CA ARG A 591 12.93 -31.34 -2.70
C ARG A 591 13.43 -32.54 -1.90
N GLY A 592 13.07 -33.73 -2.31
CA GLY A 592 13.55 -34.94 -1.69
C GLY A 592 15.08 -34.93 -1.80
N SER A 593 15.78 -34.83 -0.68
CA SER A 593 17.18 -35.21 -0.63
C SER A 593 17.19 -36.73 -0.80
N VAL A 594 17.72 -37.19 -1.91
CA VAL A 594 18.07 -38.60 -2.06
C VAL A 594 19.41 -38.75 -1.36
N ASP A 595 19.41 -39.26 -0.14
CA ASP A 595 20.64 -39.75 0.50
C ASP A 595 21.00 -41.06 -0.21
N ILE A 596 22.02 -41.01 -1.05
CA ILE A 596 22.67 -42.20 -1.61
C ILE A 596 23.66 -42.71 -0.56
N TYR A 597 23.34 -43.86 0.05
CA TYR A 597 24.27 -44.62 0.87
C TYR A 597 25.28 -45.36 -0.01
#